data_a5c19011917c51abdb5535b83956e3e1
#
_entry.id   a5c19011917c51abdb5535b83956e3e1
#
_cell.length_a   1.000
_cell.length_b   1.000
_cell.length_c   1.000
_cell.angle_alpha   90.00
_cell.angle_beta   90.00
_cell.angle_gamma   90.00
#
_symmetry.space_group_name_H-M   'P 1'
#
loop_
_entity.id
_entity.type
_entity.pdbx_description
1 polymer ?
#
loop_
_entity_poly.entity_id
_entity_poly.type
_entity_poly.pdbx_seq_one_letter_code
_entity_poly.pdbx_strand_id
1 'polypeptide(L)'
;MYIYANCRALHEKEKRKKGERTRLQFFAIVFVASFAYYIVPGHLFPSLSALSFVCWIWKRSITAQQIGAGLNGLGIGSFGLDWATVASFLGTPLAYPFFAIANTMVGFILVMYVLVPIAYWSNFREAKRFPIFTSHTFDEDGQIFNITRVLNEKTFDLNLVEYENYSKLYLSIFFAFLYGLSFASLTATLTHVALFDGKYAIFLTINFV
;
A
#
# COMPACT_ATOMS: atom_id res chain seq x y z
N MET A 1 -10.69 -7.34 18.92
CA MET A 1 -10.11 -7.01 20.23
C MET A 1 -9.72 -5.52 20.33
N TYR A 2 -9.01 -4.93 19.36
CA TYR A 2 -8.61 -3.50 19.38
C TYR A 2 -9.78 -2.51 19.43
N ILE A 3 -10.86 -2.73 18.66
CA ILE A 3 -12.02 -1.84 18.64
C ILE A 3 -12.67 -1.77 20.02
N TYR A 4 -12.84 -2.92 20.70
CA TYR A 4 -13.41 -2.99 22.04
C TYR A 4 -12.54 -2.27 23.08
N ALA A 5 -11.22 -2.43 23.02
CA ALA A 5 -10.29 -1.76 23.92
C ALA A 5 -10.33 -0.23 23.73
N ASN A 6 -10.41 0.26 22.50
CA ASN A 6 -10.52 1.69 22.19
C ASN A 6 -11.85 2.27 22.67
N CYS A 7 -12.97 1.58 22.42
CA CYS A 7 -14.29 2.01 22.91
C CYS A 7 -14.34 2.06 24.45
N ARG A 8 -13.77 1.07 25.11
CA ARG A 8 -13.68 1.03 26.58
C ARG A 8 -12.84 2.19 27.12
N ALA A 9 -11.68 2.46 26.50
CA ALA A 9 -10.80 3.56 26.90
C ALA A 9 -11.48 4.94 26.78
N LEU A 10 -12.38 5.14 25.81
CA LEU A 10 -13.12 6.38 25.63
C LEU A 10 -14.21 6.61 26.71
N HIS A 11 -14.75 5.50 27.25
CA HIS A 11 -15.85 5.55 28.21
C HIS A 11 -15.43 5.35 29.68
N GLU A 12 -14.16 5.05 29.93
CA GLU A 12 -13.64 4.83 31.25
C GLU A 12 -13.62 6.13 32.05
N LYS A 13 -14.16 6.11 33.30
CA LYS A 13 -14.19 7.30 34.18
C LYS A 13 -12.79 7.60 34.69
N GLU A 14 -12.26 8.73 34.34
CA GLU A 14 -10.92 9.19 34.68
C GLU A 14 -10.97 10.23 35.82
N LYS A 15 -10.05 10.12 36.80
CA LYS A 15 -9.85 11.17 37.81
C LYS A 15 -9.16 12.37 37.14
N ARG A 16 -9.88 13.49 37.02
CA ARG A 16 -9.41 14.68 36.28
C ARG A 16 -8.79 15.73 37.22
N LYS A 17 -7.77 16.38 36.69
CA LYS A 17 -7.33 17.67 37.22
C LYS A 17 -8.21 18.79 36.69
N LYS A 18 -8.42 19.86 37.48
CA LYS A 18 -9.21 21.02 37.03
C LYS A 18 -8.57 21.62 35.74
N GLY A 19 -9.35 21.67 34.64
CA GLY A 19 -8.94 22.22 33.34
C GLY A 19 -8.59 21.22 32.28
N GLU A 20 -8.53 19.92 32.56
CA GLU A 20 -8.28 18.88 31.54
C GLU A 20 -9.57 18.51 30.76
N ARG A 21 -9.43 18.35 29.44
CA ARG A 21 -10.54 17.88 28.57
C ARG A 21 -10.74 16.37 28.75
N THR A 22 -12.00 15.91 28.52
CA THR A 22 -12.27 14.47 28.53
C THR A 22 -11.63 13.80 27.33
N ARG A 23 -11.33 12.50 27.43
CA ARG A 23 -10.87 11.69 26.28
C ARG A 23 -11.87 11.76 25.13
N LEU A 24 -13.17 11.72 25.43
CA LEU A 24 -14.23 11.85 24.42
C LEU A 24 -14.23 13.23 23.75
N GLN A 25 -14.07 14.31 24.52
CA GLN A 25 -13.98 15.66 23.96
C GLN A 25 -12.72 15.84 23.10
N PHE A 26 -11.59 15.31 23.56
CA PHE A 26 -10.34 15.33 22.77
C PHE A 26 -10.51 14.53 21.48
N PHE A 27 -11.07 13.32 21.57
CA PHE A 27 -11.38 12.50 20.39
C PHE A 27 -12.28 13.23 19.40
N ALA A 28 -13.39 13.83 19.88
CA ALA A 28 -14.31 14.57 19.03
C ALA A 28 -13.63 15.76 18.32
N ILE A 29 -12.78 16.51 19.04
CA ILE A 29 -12.02 17.63 18.46
C ILE A 29 -11.05 17.12 17.37
N VAL A 30 -10.27 16.08 17.68
CA VAL A 30 -9.31 15.51 16.71
C VAL A 30 -10.04 14.92 15.51
N PHE A 31 -11.17 14.25 15.72
CA PHE A 31 -11.99 13.69 14.65
C PHE A 31 -12.49 14.80 13.69
N VAL A 32 -13.10 15.85 14.23
CA VAL A 32 -13.59 16.98 13.40
C VAL A 32 -12.44 17.70 12.70
N ALA A 33 -11.33 17.94 13.40
CA ALA A 33 -10.14 18.58 12.81
C ALA A 33 -9.54 17.74 11.69
N SER A 34 -9.42 16.41 11.88
CA SER A 34 -8.92 15.48 10.87
C SER A 34 -9.83 15.39 9.65
N PHE A 35 -11.15 15.36 9.88
CA PHE A 35 -12.14 15.37 8.80
C PHE A 35 -12.08 16.67 7.99
N ALA A 36 -12.04 17.82 8.66
CA ALA A 36 -11.92 19.11 7.97
C ALA A 36 -10.59 19.24 7.21
N TYR A 37 -9.48 18.75 7.79
CA TYR A 37 -8.18 18.73 7.11
C TYR A 37 -8.19 17.83 5.87
N TYR A 38 -8.86 16.67 5.92
CA TYR A 38 -8.91 15.72 4.79
C TYR A 38 -9.50 16.32 3.52
N ILE A 39 -10.41 17.30 3.65
CA ILE A 39 -11.02 17.98 2.49
C ILE A 39 -9.95 18.65 1.63
N VAL A 40 -8.88 19.17 2.23
CA VAL A 40 -7.82 19.89 1.50
C VAL A 40 -7.02 18.95 0.60
N PRO A 41 -6.31 17.92 1.09
CA PRO A 41 -5.54 17.01 0.23
C PRO A 41 -6.43 16.06 -0.57
N GLY A 42 -7.62 15.71 -0.08
CA GLY A 42 -8.51 14.74 -0.75
C GLY A 42 -9.29 15.32 -1.93
N HIS A 43 -9.69 16.60 -1.88
CA HIS A 43 -10.54 17.22 -2.89
C HIS A 43 -9.95 18.47 -3.53
N LEU A 44 -9.38 19.39 -2.73
CA LEU A 44 -8.94 20.68 -3.25
C LEU A 44 -7.56 20.60 -3.93
N PHE A 45 -6.61 19.91 -3.32
CA PHE A 45 -5.24 19.81 -3.81
C PHE A 45 -4.67 18.39 -3.66
N PRO A 46 -5.07 17.42 -4.51
CA PRO A 46 -4.54 16.04 -4.46
C PRO A 46 -3.03 15.96 -4.62
N SER A 47 -2.40 16.96 -5.26
CA SER A 47 -0.94 17.03 -5.41
C SER A 47 -0.19 17.22 -4.09
N LEU A 48 -0.85 17.63 -3.01
CA LEU A 48 -0.27 17.68 -1.67
C LEU A 48 0.14 16.31 -1.12
N SER A 49 -0.47 15.24 -1.63
CA SER A 49 -0.15 13.86 -1.23
C SER A 49 1.15 13.34 -1.85
N ALA A 50 1.72 14.03 -2.84
CA ALA A 50 2.87 13.56 -3.58
C ALA A 50 3.80 14.69 -4.06
N LEU A 51 4.12 15.61 -3.16
CA LEU A 51 5.07 16.68 -3.46
C LEU A 51 6.49 16.10 -3.57
N SER A 52 7.18 16.35 -4.67
CA SER A 52 8.54 15.89 -4.88
C SER A 52 9.49 17.06 -5.16
N PHE A 53 10.45 17.28 -4.27
CA PHE A 53 11.50 18.28 -4.46
C PHE A 53 12.45 17.90 -5.58
N VAL A 54 12.72 16.59 -5.75
CA VAL A 54 13.59 16.08 -6.81
C VAL A 54 13.01 16.42 -8.19
N CYS A 55 11.71 16.21 -8.38
CA CYS A 55 11.03 16.54 -9.64
C CYS A 55 10.96 18.05 -9.91
N TRP A 56 10.95 18.89 -8.86
CA TRP A 56 10.97 20.34 -9.03
C TRP A 56 12.32 20.86 -9.49
N ILE A 57 13.42 20.29 -8.98
CA ILE A 57 14.79 20.70 -9.36
C ILE A 57 15.12 20.21 -10.77
N TRP A 58 14.83 18.95 -11.08
CA TRP A 58 15.17 18.31 -12.37
C TRP A 58 13.94 17.98 -13.21
N LYS A 59 13.19 18.99 -13.64
CA LYS A 59 11.92 18.85 -14.39
C LYS A 59 12.02 18.08 -15.70
N ARG A 60 13.16 18.07 -16.37
CA ARG A 60 13.36 17.47 -17.70
C ARG A 60 14.03 16.10 -17.67
N SER A 61 14.46 15.62 -16.51
CA SER A 61 15.14 14.33 -16.40
C SER A 61 14.15 13.21 -16.11
N ILE A 62 14.03 12.26 -17.02
CA ILE A 62 13.17 11.05 -16.84
C ILE A 62 13.63 10.26 -15.62
N THR A 63 14.96 10.08 -15.46
CA THR A 63 15.52 9.37 -14.32
C THR A 63 15.20 10.05 -12.99
N ALA A 64 15.25 11.40 -12.94
CA ALA A 64 14.85 12.14 -11.75
C ALA A 64 13.37 11.96 -11.41
N GLN A 65 12.50 11.89 -12.41
CA GLN A 65 11.09 11.59 -12.22
C GLN A 65 10.86 10.15 -11.74
N GLN A 66 11.58 9.17 -12.29
CA GLN A 66 11.50 7.78 -11.84
C GLN A 66 11.96 7.60 -10.38
N ILE A 67 12.97 8.35 -9.95
CA ILE A 67 13.50 8.28 -8.59
C ILE A 67 12.65 9.11 -7.62
N GLY A 68 12.25 10.32 -8.02
CA GLY A 68 11.67 11.32 -7.13
C GLY A 68 10.15 11.37 -7.10
N ALA A 69 9.43 10.89 -8.14
CA ALA A 69 7.98 11.00 -8.16
C ALA A 69 7.32 10.15 -7.07
N GLY A 70 6.44 10.76 -6.27
CA GLY A 70 5.80 10.09 -5.15
C GLY A 70 4.69 9.11 -5.55
N LEU A 71 4.07 9.29 -6.74
CA LEU A 71 2.99 8.43 -7.22
C LEU A 71 3.46 7.35 -8.21
N ASN A 72 4.36 7.71 -9.11
CA ASN A 72 4.78 6.81 -10.21
C ASN A 72 6.28 6.53 -10.23
N GLY A 73 6.99 6.89 -9.16
CA GLY A 73 8.42 6.66 -8.99
C GLY A 73 8.74 6.06 -7.63
N LEU A 74 10.01 6.03 -7.28
CA LEU A 74 10.49 5.47 -6.00
C LEU A 74 10.21 6.37 -4.80
N GLY A 75 9.73 7.60 -5.00
CA GLY A 75 9.36 8.52 -3.93
C GLY A 75 10.53 9.13 -3.15
N ILE A 76 11.76 9.01 -3.63
CA ILE A 76 12.93 9.58 -2.93
C ILE A 76 12.85 11.11 -3.02
N GLY A 77 12.80 11.77 -1.85
CA GLY A 77 12.61 13.22 -1.76
C GLY A 77 11.18 13.67 -2.03
N SER A 78 10.22 12.77 -2.00
CA SER A 78 8.79 13.10 -1.98
C SER A 78 8.30 13.28 -0.54
N PHE A 79 7.32 14.17 -0.39
CA PHE A 79 6.69 14.49 0.88
C PHE A 79 5.18 14.57 0.71
N GLY A 80 4.45 13.85 1.53
CA GLY A 80 2.98 13.89 1.55
C GLY A 80 2.46 14.61 2.78
N LEU A 81 1.51 15.51 2.59
CA LEU A 81 0.82 16.24 3.66
C LEU A 81 -0.61 15.71 3.86
N ASP A 82 -0.84 14.45 3.59
CA ASP A 82 -2.13 13.81 3.80
C ASP A 82 -2.16 13.00 5.11
N TRP A 83 -3.36 12.62 5.53
CA TRP A 83 -3.54 11.83 6.75
C TRP A 83 -2.96 10.42 6.62
N ALA A 84 -2.96 9.85 5.42
CA ALA A 84 -2.38 8.53 5.17
C ALA A 84 -0.87 8.52 5.44
N THR A 85 -0.17 9.61 5.12
CA THR A 85 1.25 9.79 5.45
C THR A 85 1.48 9.88 6.96
N VAL A 86 0.60 10.60 7.69
CA VAL A 86 0.70 10.75 9.16
C VAL A 86 0.36 9.44 9.87
N ALA A 87 -0.73 8.78 9.46
CA ALA A 87 -1.19 7.53 10.07
C ALA A 87 -0.30 6.34 9.73
N SER A 88 0.50 6.45 8.68
CA SER A 88 1.32 5.39 8.11
C SER A 88 0.53 4.18 7.60
N PHE A 89 1.23 3.27 6.91
CA PHE A 89 0.65 2.04 6.37
C PHE A 89 -0.02 1.14 7.42
N LEU A 90 0.44 1.18 8.66
CA LEU A 90 -0.07 0.36 9.76
C LEU A 90 -1.26 1.00 10.51
N GLY A 91 -1.73 2.16 10.08
CA GLY A 91 -2.87 2.88 10.64
C GLY A 91 -2.55 3.73 11.88
N THR A 92 -1.65 3.30 12.74
CA THR A 92 -1.12 4.09 13.86
C THR A 92 0.22 3.54 14.35
N PRO A 93 1.27 4.36 14.39
CA PRO A 93 2.58 3.93 14.88
C PRO A 93 2.59 3.63 16.38
N LEU A 94 1.60 4.14 17.13
CA LEU A 94 1.51 3.94 18.58
C LEU A 94 0.93 2.57 18.98
N ALA A 95 0.19 1.90 18.08
CA ALA A 95 -0.45 0.63 18.35
C ALA A 95 0.45 -0.57 18.06
N TYR A 96 1.56 -0.36 17.36
CA TYR A 96 2.46 -1.43 16.93
C TYR A 96 3.78 -1.39 17.70
N PRO A 97 4.32 -2.55 18.12
CA PRO A 97 5.62 -2.62 18.76
C PRO A 97 6.72 -2.22 17.76
N PHE A 98 7.78 -1.61 18.28
CA PHE A 98 8.89 -1.09 17.46
C PHE A 98 9.50 -2.13 16.52
N PHE A 99 9.67 -3.37 16.98
CA PHE A 99 10.26 -4.42 16.15
C PHE A 99 9.42 -4.73 14.89
N ALA A 100 8.08 -4.66 14.98
CA ALA A 100 7.21 -4.88 13.83
C ALA A 100 7.34 -3.76 12.80
N ILE A 101 7.43 -2.50 13.27
CA ILE A 101 7.65 -1.33 12.41
C ILE A 101 9.04 -1.43 11.75
N ALA A 102 10.07 -1.77 12.52
CA ALA A 102 11.43 -1.90 12.01
C ALA A 102 11.53 -3.00 10.93
N ASN A 103 10.93 -4.17 11.16
CA ASN A 103 10.91 -5.26 10.17
C ASN A 103 10.19 -4.85 8.88
N THR A 104 9.05 -4.18 8.99
CA THR A 104 8.31 -3.68 7.82
C THR A 104 9.14 -2.64 7.06
N MET A 105 9.81 -1.74 7.76
CA MET A 105 10.68 -0.73 7.14
C MET A 105 11.88 -1.37 6.43
N VAL A 106 12.55 -2.34 7.05
CA VAL A 106 13.66 -3.07 6.41
C VAL A 106 13.18 -3.79 5.16
N GLY A 107 12.05 -4.49 5.21
CA GLY A 107 11.45 -5.15 4.06
C GLY A 107 11.10 -4.16 2.94
N PHE A 108 10.51 -3.02 3.29
CA PHE A 108 10.19 -1.96 2.34
C PHE A 108 11.46 -1.40 1.66
N ILE A 109 12.48 -1.05 2.43
CA ILE A 109 13.75 -0.53 1.89
C ILE A 109 14.39 -1.56 0.94
N LEU A 110 14.44 -2.83 1.33
CA LEU A 110 15.03 -3.89 0.53
C LEU A 110 14.29 -4.07 -0.79
N VAL A 111 12.96 -4.11 -0.76
CA VAL A 111 12.17 -4.31 -1.99
C VAL A 111 12.18 -3.06 -2.86
N MET A 112 11.84 -1.90 -2.31
CA MET A 112 11.64 -0.67 -3.08
C MET A 112 12.94 -0.01 -3.54
N TYR A 113 13.99 -0.06 -2.72
CA TYR A 113 15.24 0.66 -3.02
C TYR A 113 16.39 -0.23 -3.44
N VAL A 114 16.24 -1.56 -3.35
CA VAL A 114 17.27 -2.51 -3.82
C VAL A 114 16.72 -3.37 -4.95
N LEU A 115 15.70 -4.19 -4.71
CA LEU A 115 15.22 -5.17 -5.69
C LEU A 115 14.57 -4.52 -6.92
N VAL A 116 13.63 -3.59 -6.70
CA VAL A 116 12.93 -2.91 -7.81
C VAL A 116 13.89 -2.12 -8.71
N PRO A 117 14.80 -1.27 -8.20
CA PRO A 117 15.79 -0.60 -9.03
C PRO A 117 16.71 -1.55 -9.79
N ILE A 118 17.26 -2.58 -9.14
CA ILE A 118 18.12 -3.56 -9.81
C ILE A 118 17.37 -4.21 -10.97
N ALA A 119 16.15 -4.71 -10.75
CA ALA A 119 15.35 -5.36 -11.77
C ALA A 119 14.94 -4.40 -12.89
N TYR A 120 14.65 -3.14 -12.57
CA TYR A 120 14.27 -2.12 -13.55
C TYR A 120 15.45 -1.75 -14.47
N TRP A 121 16.60 -1.39 -13.89
CA TRP A 121 17.77 -0.97 -14.69
C TRP A 121 18.45 -2.13 -15.41
N SER A 122 18.35 -3.37 -14.90
CA SER A 122 18.75 -4.56 -15.65
C SER A 122 17.81 -4.92 -16.81
N ASN A 123 16.70 -4.19 -16.95
CA ASN A 123 15.67 -4.42 -17.96
C ASN A 123 15.03 -5.83 -17.86
N PHE A 124 14.89 -6.34 -16.65
CA PHE A 124 14.28 -7.64 -16.43
C PHE A 124 12.82 -7.63 -16.94
N ARG A 125 12.46 -8.56 -17.83
CA ARG A 125 11.15 -8.65 -18.48
C ARG A 125 10.71 -7.36 -19.17
N GLU A 126 11.63 -6.68 -19.85
CA GLU A 126 11.37 -5.41 -20.55
C GLU A 126 10.86 -4.28 -19.62
N ALA A 127 11.31 -4.28 -18.37
CA ALA A 127 10.84 -3.36 -17.34
C ALA A 127 10.93 -1.87 -17.73
N LYS A 128 11.91 -1.50 -18.58
CA LYS A 128 12.09 -0.11 -19.02
C LYS A 128 11.00 0.43 -19.94
N ARG A 129 10.14 -0.45 -20.49
CA ARG A 129 8.98 -0.03 -21.32
C ARG A 129 7.86 0.56 -20.50
N PHE A 130 7.80 0.23 -19.19
CA PHE A 130 6.70 0.58 -18.31
C PHE A 130 7.18 1.47 -17.15
N PRO A 131 6.28 2.24 -16.49
CA PRO A 131 6.64 3.00 -15.31
C PRO A 131 7.20 2.09 -14.21
N ILE A 132 8.21 2.57 -13.47
CA ILE A 132 8.88 1.78 -12.44
C ILE A 132 7.93 1.41 -11.28
N PHE A 133 7.01 2.31 -10.94
CA PHE A 133 6.05 2.14 -9.86
C PHE A 133 4.64 2.41 -10.38
N THR A 134 3.84 1.36 -10.54
CA THR A 134 2.42 1.44 -10.89
C THR A 134 1.74 0.11 -10.61
N SER A 135 0.44 0.14 -10.31
CA SER A 135 -0.41 -1.04 -10.17
C SER A 135 -1.21 -1.35 -11.45
N HIS A 136 -1.00 -0.59 -12.53
CA HIS A 136 -1.66 -0.85 -13.79
C HIS A 136 -1.01 -1.98 -14.57
N THR A 137 -1.81 -2.64 -15.38
CA THR A 137 -1.39 -3.59 -16.38
C THR A 137 -1.28 -2.90 -17.74
N PHE A 138 -0.39 -3.38 -18.59
CA PHE A 138 -0.08 -2.74 -19.87
C PHE A 138 -0.21 -3.72 -21.03
N ASP A 139 -0.43 -3.18 -22.20
CA ASP A 139 -0.36 -3.91 -23.47
C ASP A 139 1.06 -3.85 -24.07
N GLU A 140 1.22 -4.45 -25.24
CA GLU A 140 2.50 -4.49 -25.96
C GLU A 140 2.99 -3.09 -26.37
N ASP A 141 2.09 -2.14 -26.56
CA ASP A 141 2.41 -0.75 -26.92
C ASP A 141 2.73 0.15 -25.71
N GLY A 142 2.66 -0.39 -24.49
CA GLY A 142 2.88 0.35 -23.24
C GLY A 142 1.69 1.22 -22.81
N GLN A 143 0.53 1.01 -23.40
CA GLN A 143 -0.72 1.63 -22.97
C GLN A 143 -1.37 0.80 -21.86
N ILE A 144 -2.31 1.41 -21.11
CA ILE A 144 -3.05 0.69 -20.10
C ILE A 144 -3.91 -0.39 -20.77
N PHE A 145 -3.77 -1.64 -20.32
CA PHE A 145 -4.48 -2.78 -20.87
C PHE A 145 -5.99 -2.63 -20.74
N ASN A 146 -6.69 -2.72 -21.86
CA ASN A 146 -8.15 -2.59 -21.87
C ASN A 146 -8.81 -3.93 -21.57
N ILE A 147 -9.17 -4.13 -20.30
CA ILE A 147 -9.78 -5.37 -19.80
C ILE A 147 -11.16 -5.60 -20.41
N THR A 148 -11.94 -4.54 -20.67
CA THR A 148 -13.31 -4.67 -21.19
C THR A 148 -13.35 -5.28 -22.58
N ARG A 149 -12.27 -5.16 -23.37
CA ARG A 149 -12.16 -5.74 -24.68
C ARG A 149 -12.04 -7.26 -24.65
N VAL A 150 -11.35 -7.79 -23.66
CA VAL A 150 -11.03 -9.23 -23.53
C VAL A 150 -11.95 -9.98 -22.57
N LEU A 151 -12.77 -9.24 -21.82
CA LEU A 151 -13.71 -9.79 -20.86
C LEU A 151 -15.12 -9.86 -21.48
N ASN A 152 -15.76 -11.00 -21.35
CA ASN A 152 -17.18 -11.10 -21.68
C ASN A 152 -17.99 -10.52 -20.50
N GLU A 153 -18.63 -9.36 -20.70
CA GLU A 153 -19.38 -8.65 -19.64
C GLU A 153 -20.56 -9.45 -19.05
N LYS A 154 -21.12 -10.42 -19.82
CA LYS A 154 -22.27 -11.22 -19.37
C LYS A 154 -21.89 -12.38 -18.45
N THR A 155 -20.78 -13.04 -18.73
CA THR A 155 -20.34 -14.25 -18.02
C THR A 155 -19.13 -14.00 -17.13
N PHE A 156 -18.50 -12.83 -17.23
CA PHE A 156 -17.23 -12.49 -16.58
C PHE A 156 -16.10 -13.47 -16.90
N ASP A 157 -16.20 -14.15 -18.05
CA ASP A 157 -15.19 -15.06 -18.55
C ASP A 157 -14.24 -14.36 -19.51
N LEU A 158 -13.02 -14.90 -19.62
CA LEU A 158 -12.02 -14.44 -20.57
C LEU A 158 -12.41 -14.90 -21.99
N ASN A 159 -12.55 -13.96 -22.92
CA ASN A 159 -12.66 -14.25 -24.32
C ASN A 159 -11.26 -14.55 -24.90
N LEU A 160 -10.93 -15.84 -25.00
CA LEU A 160 -9.61 -16.30 -25.46
C LEU A 160 -9.27 -15.79 -26.87
N VAL A 161 -10.24 -15.74 -27.77
CA VAL A 161 -10.02 -15.28 -29.15
C VAL A 161 -9.65 -13.80 -29.19
N GLU A 162 -10.38 -12.97 -28.44
CA GLU A 162 -10.07 -11.54 -28.35
C GLU A 162 -8.75 -11.30 -27.60
N TYR A 163 -8.44 -12.09 -26.57
CA TYR A 163 -7.18 -12.01 -25.85
C TYR A 163 -5.97 -12.33 -26.73
N GLU A 164 -6.04 -13.40 -27.54
CA GLU A 164 -4.96 -13.77 -28.46
C GLU A 164 -4.75 -12.75 -29.57
N ASN A 165 -5.84 -12.12 -30.02
CA ASN A 165 -5.80 -11.12 -31.09
C ASN A 165 -5.43 -9.70 -30.60
N TYR A 166 -5.57 -9.41 -29.29
CA TYR A 166 -5.33 -8.07 -28.78
C TYR A 166 -3.86 -7.86 -28.39
N SER A 167 -3.44 -8.40 -27.30
CA SER A 167 -2.06 -8.23 -26.78
C SER A 167 -1.82 -9.13 -25.58
N LYS A 168 -0.55 -9.48 -25.36
CA LYS A 168 -0.11 -10.07 -24.09
C LYS A 168 -0.22 -9.04 -22.97
N LEU A 169 -0.54 -9.52 -21.78
CA LEU A 169 -0.64 -8.69 -20.59
C LEU A 169 0.74 -8.53 -19.97
N TYR A 170 1.18 -7.27 -19.82
CA TYR A 170 2.44 -6.90 -19.18
C TYR A 170 2.20 -6.23 -17.83
N LEU A 171 3.11 -6.46 -16.90
CA LEU A 171 3.07 -5.90 -15.56
C LEU A 171 4.29 -5.01 -15.34
N SER A 172 4.12 -3.90 -14.60
CA SER A 172 5.27 -3.15 -14.10
C SER A 172 6.11 -4.03 -13.17
N ILE A 173 7.40 -3.74 -13.07
CA ILE A 173 8.31 -4.51 -12.20
C ILE A 173 7.88 -4.47 -10.73
N PHE A 174 7.44 -3.32 -10.26
CA PHE A 174 6.90 -3.17 -8.91
C PHE A 174 5.68 -4.07 -8.69
N PHE A 175 4.72 -4.06 -9.61
CA PHE A 175 3.50 -4.86 -9.50
C PHE A 175 3.79 -6.36 -9.50
N ALA A 176 4.74 -6.80 -10.33
CA ALA A 176 5.19 -8.19 -10.36
C ALA A 176 5.80 -8.63 -9.02
N PHE A 177 6.67 -7.80 -8.42
CA PHE A 177 7.20 -8.09 -7.08
C PHE A 177 6.12 -8.08 -6.00
N LEU A 178 5.21 -7.10 -6.03
CA LEU A 178 4.10 -7.03 -5.07
C LEU A 178 3.24 -8.29 -5.10
N TYR A 179 2.93 -8.78 -6.30
CA TYR A 179 2.18 -10.01 -6.47
C TYR A 179 2.94 -11.23 -5.93
N GLY A 180 4.22 -11.36 -6.26
CA GLY A 180 5.07 -12.43 -5.73
C GLY A 180 5.18 -12.40 -4.21
N LEU A 181 5.36 -11.23 -3.62
CA LEU A 181 5.43 -11.04 -2.16
C LEU A 181 4.10 -11.36 -1.47
N SER A 182 2.96 -11.08 -2.11
CA SER A 182 1.64 -11.44 -1.57
C SER A 182 1.49 -12.95 -1.45
N PHE A 183 1.89 -13.72 -2.46
CA PHE A 183 1.91 -15.18 -2.39
C PHE A 183 2.93 -15.71 -1.38
N ALA A 184 4.12 -15.10 -1.32
CA ALA A 184 5.13 -15.47 -0.35
C ALA A 184 4.65 -15.24 1.10
N SER A 185 3.96 -14.12 1.35
CA SER A 185 3.37 -13.81 2.66
C SER A 185 2.29 -14.82 3.05
N LEU A 186 1.41 -15.20 2.11
CA LEU A 186 0.39 -16.22 2.34
C LEU A 186 1.04 -17.56 2.70
N THR A 187 2.01 -18.00 1.89
CA THR A 187 2.73 -19.26 2.12
C THR A 187 3.48 -19.25 3.46
N ALA A 188 4.14 -18.13 3.79
CA ALA A 188 4.85 -17.97 5.07
C ALA A 188 3.87 -18.07 6.26
N THR A 189 2.71 -17.45 6.16
CA THR A 189 1.68 -17.52 7.21
C THR A 189 1.17 -18.94 7.40
N LEU A 190 0.85 -19.65 6.31
CA LEU A 190 0.40 -21.04 6.37
C LEU A 190 1.49 -21.96 6.97
N THR A 191 2.72 -21.78 6.55
CA THR A 191 3.86 -22.56 7.06
C THR A 191 4.10 -22.27 8.54
N HIS A 192 4.03 -20.99 8.95
CA HIS A 192 4.19 -20.60 10.35
C HIS A 192 3.10 -21.26 11.23
N VAL A 193 1.85 -21.15 10.83
CA VAL A 193 0.73 -21.78 11.56
C VAL A 193 0.90 -23.29 11.62
N ALA A 194 1.29 -23.95 10.53
CA ALA A 194 1.50 -25.40 10.52
C ALA A 194 2.63 -25.83 11.47
N LEU A 195 3.73 -25.08 11.52
CA LEU A 195 4.91 -25.43 12.34
C LEU A 195 4.73 -25.11 13.82
N PHE A 196 4.15 -23.97 14.17
CA PHE A 196 4.08 -23.48 15.55
C PHE A 196 2.74 -23.70 16.20
N ASP A 197 1.64 -23.58 15.46
CA ASP A 197 0.27 -23.68 15.98
C ASP A 197 -0.50 -24.90 15.43
N GLY A 198 0.16 -25.80 14.73
CA GLY A 198 -0.47 -26.96 14.06
C GLY A 198 -1.29 -27.85 15.02
N LYS A 199 -0.83 -28.04 16.24
CA LYS A 199 -1.56 -28.78 17.27
C LYS A 199 -2.87 -28.11 17.67
N TYR A 200 -2.87 -26.76 17.79
CA TYR A 200 -4.07 -25.99 18.10
C TYR A 200 -5.03 -25.94 16.90
N ALA A 201 -4.51 -25.82 15.67
CA ALA A 201 -5.31 -25.83 14.45
C ALA A 201 -6.05 -27.18 14.29
N ILE A 202 -5.35 -28.30 14.48
CA ILE A 202 -5.94 -29.65 14.45
C ILE A 202 -6.98 -29.81 15.57
N PHE A 203 -6.68 -29.38 16.79
CA PHE A 203 -7.61 -29.44 17.92
C PHE A 203 -8.90 -28.66 17.65
N LEU A 204 -8.81 -27.45 17.09
CA LEU A 204 -9.96 -26.65 16.71
C LEU A 204 -10.77 -27.33 15.59
N THR A 205 -10.12 -27.87 14.57
CA THR A 205 -10.81 -28.54 13.46
C THR A 205 -11.58 -29.78 13.95
N ILE A 206 -11.02 -30.58 14.86
CA ILE A 206 -11.67 -31.76 15.39
C ILE A 206 -12.87 -31.44 16.30
N ASN A 207 -12.81 -30.31 17.02
CA ASN A 207 -13.89 -29.94 17.97
C ASN A 207 -14.99 -29.06 17.33
N PHE A 208 -14.82 -28.58 16.10
CA PHE A 208 -15.83 -27.79 15.37
C PHE A 208 -16.52 -28.58 14.23
N VAL A 209 -16.17 -29.84 13.99
CA VAL A 209 -16.88 -30.79 13.14
C VAL A 209 -17.67 -31.78 14.01
#